data_9379b8c48aa4f8f78efaaed3113cf205
#
_entry.id   9379b8c48aa4f8f78efaaed3113cf205
#
_cell.length_a   1.000
_cell.length_b   1.000
_cell.length_c   1.000
_cell.angle_alpha   90.00
_cell.angle_beta   90.00
_cell.angle_gamma   90.00
#
_symmetry.space_group_name_H-M   'P 1'
#
loop_
_entity.id
_entity.type
_entity.pdbx_description
1 polymer ?
#
loop_
_entity_poly.entity_id
_entity_poly.type
_entity_poly.pdbx_seq_one_letter_code
_entity_poly.pdbx_strand_id
1 'polypeptide(L)'
;MTTISGTGYRAPHGLLDHAPAMGTDLGRRLAARRAAAGLSRADLGDRSGFDAHYITLVEERGALPSIGTLVRLAGVLGTTVEALAGRTPVPEAGPRAKDPAAGTAVLDGAECRRLLGVRGIGRVAVFTADGPAVLPVNYLVVGQDIAFRTAADTVLARAAGTDAAFEVERIDEVAEQAWSVLAVGVLETATHPDELRRMALAAHSVPWAGGERTRWMKLAPVRFTGRRIAHLQ
;
A
#
# COMPACT_ATOMS: atom_id res chain seq x y z
N MET A 1 4.73 -56.40 -20.79
CA MET A 1 5.51 -55.28 -21.35
C MET A 1 4.53 -54.31 -21.95
N THR A 2 4.12 -53.34 -21.21
CA THR A 2 3.22 -52.28 -21.71
C THR A 2 3.79 -50.95 -21.30
N THR A 3 4.24 -50.22 -22.32
CA THR A 3 4.89 -48.91 -22.23
C THR A 3 3.81 -47.84 -22.04
N ILE A 4 3.87 -47.05 -20.99
CA ILE A 4 2.97 -45.92 -20.75
C ILE A 4 3.69 -44.67 -21.25
N SER A 5 3.17 -44.07 -22.33
CA SER A 5 3.60 -42.79 -22.89
C SER A 5 3.15 -41.62 -21.97
N GLY A 6 4.11 -40.84 -21.50
CA GLY A 6 3.87 -39.62 -20.76
C GLY A 6 3.36 -38.49 -21.66
N THR A 7 2.20 -37.97 -21.34
CA THR A 7 1.64 -36.79 -22.00
C THR A 7 2.22 -35.53 -21.34
N GLY A 8 3.08 -34.83 -22.08
CA GLY A 8 3.64 -33.57 -21.65
C GLY A 8 2.59 -32.45 -21.59
N TYR A 9 2.38 -31.88 -20.43
CA TYR A 9 1.58 -30.69 -20.25
C TYR A 9 2.35 -29.46 -20.73
N ARG A 10 1.92 -28.90 -21.86
CA ARG A 10 2.46 -27.66 -22.44
C ARG A 10 1.65 -26.49 -21.90
N ALA A 11 2.25 -25.67 -21.05
CA ALA A 11 1.64 -24.44 -20.56
C ALA A 11 1.45 -23.42 -21.70
N PRO A 12 0.32 -22.71 -21.74
CA PRO A 12 0.10 -21.66 -22.74
C PRO A 12 0.94 -20.42 -22.42
N HIS A 13 1.80 -20.02 -23.36
CA HIS A 13 2.44 -18.71 -23.38
C HIS A 13 1.37 -17.64 -23.66
N GLY A 14 0.80 -17.03 -22.63
CA GLY A 14 0.03 -15.82 -22.73
C GLY A 14 0.93 -14.62 -22.43
N LEU A 15 1.06 -13.73 -23.40
CA LEU A 15 1.66 -12.40 -23.23
C LEU A 15 0.88 -11.66 -22.12
N LEU A 16 1.53 -11.47 -21.00
CA LEU A 16 1.09 -10.48 -20.01
C LEU A 16 1.74 -9.16 -20.41
N ASP A 17 0.97 -8.31 -21.07
CA ASP A 17 1.22 -6.87 -21.16
C ASP A 17 1.30 -6.31 -19.75
N HIS A 18 2.52 -6.14 -19.26
CA HIS A 18 2.79 -5.53 -17.97
C HIS A 18 2.79 -4.01 -18.18
N ALA A 19 1.73 -3.34 -17.74
CA ALA A 19 1.85 -1.94 -17.37
C ALA A 19 3.07 -1.78 -16.45
N PRO A 20 3.88 -0.69 -16.56
CA PRO A 20 5.07 -0.52 -15.76
C PRO A 20 4.69 -0.58 -14.29
N ALA A 21 5.12 -1.60 -13.59
CA ALA A 21 4.96 -1.73 -12.16
C ALA A 21 5.70 -0.56 -11.52
N MET A 22 4.98 0.40 -10.95
CA MET A 22 5.58 1.44 -10.11
C MET A 22 6.33 0.73 -8.99
N GLY A 23 7.65 0.91 -8.93
CA GLY A 23 8.52 0.26 -7.95
C GLY A 23 7.97 0.40 -6.52
N THR A 24 8.15 -0.63 -5.71
CA THR A 24 7.72 -0.63 -4.29
C THR A 24 8.46 0.47 -3.52
N ASP A 25 7.91 0.88 -2.38
CA ASP A 25 8.56 1.84 -1.47
C ASP A 25 9.96 1.36 -1.05
N LEU A 26 10.11 0.06 -0.83
CA LEU A 26 11.40 -0.58 -0.59
C LEU A 26 12.35 -0.38 -1.78
N GLY A 27 11.90 -0.63 -3.01
CA GLY A 27 12.70 -0.48 -4.22
C GLY A 27 13.17 0.97 -4.42
N ARG A 28 12.30 1.94 -4.20
CA ARG A 28 12.65 3.36 -4.28
C ARG A 28 13.69 3.76 -3.22
N ARG A 29 13.52 3.32 -1.97
CA ARG A 29 14.50 3.57 -0.90
C ARG A 29 15.85 2.91 -1.20
N LEU A 30 15.84 1.68 -1.69
CA LEU A 30 17.06 0.99 -2.11
C LEU A 30 17.80 1.77 -3.20
N ALA A 31 17.10 2.19 -4.25
CA ALA A 31 17.64 2.97 -5.35
C ALA A 31 18.21 4.32 -4.88
N ALA A 32 17.48 5.03 -4.01
CA ALA A 32 17.91 6.31 -3.44
C ALA A 32 19.19 6.15 -2.58
N ARG A 33 19.24 5.14 -1.70
CA ARG A 33 20.43 4.86 -0.88
C ARG A 33 21.63 4.46 -1.73
N ARG A 34 21.42 3.63 -2.77
CA ARG A 34 22.47 3.25 -3.70
C ARG A 34 23.03 4.47 -4.44
N ALA A 35 22.17 5.33 -4.95
CA ALA A 35 22.57 6.56 -5.64
C ALA A 35 23.33 7.52 -4.71
N ALA A 36 22.86 7.70 -3.46
CA ALA A 36 23.54 8.52 -2.46
C ALA A 36 24.92 7.98 -2.08
N ALA A 37 25.12 6.64 -2.13
CA ALA A 37 26.42 6.01 -1.96
C ALA A 37 27.31 6.04 -3.21
N GLY A 38 26.84 6.64 -4.32
CA GLY A 38 27.56 6.72 -5.59
C GLY A 38 27.77 5.37 -6.29
N LEU A 39 26.94 4.36 -5.98
CA LEU A 39 27.09 3.01 -6.52
C LEU A 39 26.21 2.80 -7.75
N SER A 40 26.75 2.12 -8.77
CA SER A 40 25.93 1.54 -9.83
C SER A 40 25.17 0.30 -9.32
N ARG A 41 24.18 -0.21 -10.06
CA ARG A 41 23.51 -1.48 -9.73
C ARG A 41 24.47 -2.67 -9.76
N ALA A 42 25.44 -2.64 -10.67
CA ALA A 42 26.48 -3.65 -10.75
C ALA A 42 27.36 -3.60 -9.48
N ASP A 43 27.83 -2.41 -9.07
CA ASP A 43 28.65 -2.27 -7.87
C ASP A 43 27.93 -2.74 -6.60
N LEU A 44 26.65 -2.41 -6.48
CA LEU A 44 25.84 -2.88 -5.35
C LEU A 44 25.66 -4.40 -5.41
N GLY A 45 25.40 -4.93 -6.58
CA GLY A 45 25.26 -6.36 -6.82
C GLY A 45 26.52 -7.12 -6.42
N ASP A 46 27.67 -6.75 -6.99
CA ASP A 46 28.96 -7.39 -6.73
C ASP A 46 29.34 -7.37 -5.24
N ARG A 47 29.14 -6.21 -4.55
CA ARG A 47 29.47 -6.07 -3.13
C ARG A 47 28.52 -6.83 -2.22
N SER A 48 27.25 -7.03 -2.63
CA SER A 48 26.25 -7.75 -1.83
C SER A 48 26.10 -9.22 -2.20
N GLY A 49 26.81 -9.69 -3.25
CA GLY A 49 26.75 -11.07 -3.75
C GLY A 49 25.50 -11.36 -4.57
N PHE A 50 24.98 -10.36 -5.28
CA PHE A 50 23.86 -10.49 -6.22
C PHE A 50 24.27 -9.95 -7.60
N ASP A 51 23.51 -10.30 -8.63
CA ASP A 51 23.71 -9.70 -9.96
C ASP A 51 22.95 -8.37 -10.11
N ALA A 52 23.39 -7.55 -11.06
CA ALA A 52 22.76 -6.26 -11.35
C ALA A 52 21.30 -6.38 -11.78
N HIS A 53 20.95 -7.51 -12.42
CA HIS A 53 19.57 -7.78 -12.83
C HIS A 53 18.65 -7.97 -11.62
N TYR A 54 19.10 -8.70 -10.59
CA TYR A 54 18.35 -8.85 -9.35
C TYR A 54 18.13 -7.50 -8.65
N ILE A 55 19.16 -6.65 -8.60
CA ILE A 55 19.00 -5.29 -8.06
C ILE A 55 17.94 -4.50 -8.83
N THR A 56 17.93 -4.61 -10.17
CA THR A 56 16.88 -3.99 -11.01
C THR A 56 15.49 -4.52 -10.69
N LEU A 57 15.34 -5.84 -10.49
CA LEU A 57 14.06 -6.44 -10.13
C LEU A 57 13.52 -5.90 -8.79
N VAL A 58 14.37 -5.72 -7.79
CA VAL A 58 13.99 -5.16 -6.50
C VAL A 58 13.63 -3.68 -6.63
N GLU A 59 14.44 -2.88 -7.30
CA GLU A 59 14.24 -1.43 -7.43
C GLU A 59 13.02 -1.07 -8.27
N GLU A 60 12.80 -1.74 -9.40
CA GLU A 60 11.82 -1.32 -10.41
C GLU A 60 10.59 -2.22 -10.50
N ARG A 61 10.74 -3.52 -10.27
CA ARG A 61 9.68 -4.51 -10.50
C ARG A 61 9.03 -5.04 -9.23
N GLY A 62 9.41 -4.52 -8.06
CA GLY A 62 8.77 -4.86 -6.81
C GLY A 62 9.06 -6.27 -6.31
N ALA A 63 10.16 -6.90 -6.75
CA ALA A 63 10.59 -8.15 -6.16
C ALA A 63 10.82 -7.96 -4.65
N LEU A 64 10.28 -8.86 -3.85
CA LEU A 64 10.42 -8.84 -2.39
C LEU A 64 11.67 -9.64 -1.99
N PRO A 65 12.75 -8.98 -1.55
CA PRO A 65 13.95 -9.66 -1.09
C PRO A 65 13.69 -10.37 0.26
N SER A 66 14.40 -11.47 0.48
CA SER A 66 14.41 -12.12 1.80
C SER A 66 15.06 -11.21 2.85
N ILE A 67 14.82 -11.48 4.13
CA ILE A 67 15.48 -10.74 5.23
C ILE A 67 17.01 -10.86 5.11
N GLY A 68 17.54 -12.03 4.77
CA GLY A 68 18.97 -12.21 4.56
C GLY A 68 19.54 -11.38 3.41
N THR A 69 18.78 -11.20 2.34
CA THR A 69 19.11 -10.29 1.23
C THR A 69 19.13 -8.84 1.69
N LEU A 70 18.10 -8.42 2.46
CA LEU A 70 18.02 -7.06 3.01
C LEU A 70 19.17 -6.75 3.94
N VAL A 71 19.59 -7.69 4.77
CA VAL A 71 20.78 -7.53 5.67
C VAL A 71 22.04 -7.26 4.85
N ARG A 72 22.29 -8.01 3.77
CA ARG A 72 23.46 -7.82 2.90
C ARG A 72 23.42 -6.46 2.19
N LEU A 73 22.28 -6.11 1.60
CA LEU A 73 22.09 -4.82 0.92
C LEU A 73 22.26 -3.66 1.89
N ALA A 74 21.67 -3.74 3.08
CA ALA A 74 21.82 -2.74 4.13
C ALA A 74 23.28 -2.57 4.57
N GLY A 75 24.01 -3.68 4.75
CA GLY A 75 25.42 -3.66 5.11
C GLY A 75 26.30 -2.95 4.08
N VAL A 76 26.10 -3.20 2.80
CA VAL A 76 26.84 -2.53 1.72
C VAL A 76 26.51 -1.04 1.62
N LEU A 77 25.25 -0.67 1.90
CA LEU A 77 24.77 0.71 1.82
C LEU A 77 24.99 1.51 3.13
N GLY A 78 25.62 0.91 4.15
CA GLY A 78 25.84 1.58 5.45
C GLY A 78 24.54 1.98 6.16
N THR A 79 23.50 1.18 5.99
CA THR A 79 22.17 1.44 6.55
C THR A 79 21.63 0.21 7.30
N THR A 80 20.41 0.28 7.84
CA THR A 80 19.78 -0.86 8.52
C THR A 80 18.65 -1.45 7.69
N VAL A 81 18.28 -2.69 8.00
CA VAL A 81 17.11 -3.35 7.35
C VAL A 81 15.83 -2.57 7.62
N GLU A 82 15.69 -2.02 8.82
CA GLU A 82 14.55 -1.20 9.23
C GLU A 82 14.45 0.06 8.38
N ALA A 83 15.56 0.73 8.13
CA ALA A 83 15.61 1.93 7.29
C ALA A 83 15.27 1.61 5.82
N LEU A 84 15.73 0.47 5.28
CA LEU A 84 15.33 0.01 3.95
C LEU A 84 13.86 -0.40 3.91
N ALA A 85 13.34 -1.02 4.97
CA ALA A 85 11.94 -1.41 5.09
C ALA A 85 11.00 -0.22 5.39
N GLY A 86 11.54 1.01 5.57
CA GLY A 86 10.77 2.20 5.93
C GLY A 86 10.38 2.27 7.40
N ARG A 87 11.04 1.47 8.23
CA ARG A 87 11.01 1.62 9.67
C ARG A 87 12.21 2.47 10.06
N THR A 88 12.02 3.76 10.20
CA THR A 88 13.04 4.62 10.82
C THR A 88 13.25 4.10 12.23
N PRO A 89 14.48 3.78 12.67
CA PRO A 89 14.75 3.63 14.09
C PRO A 89 14.26 4.92 14.74
N VAL A 90 13.34 4.82 15.68
CA VAL A 90 12.95 5.98 16.49
C VAL A 90 14.24 6.38 17.22
N PRO A 91 14.90 7.50 16.88
CA PRO A 91 15.98 7.99 17.69
C PRO A 91 15.35 8.27 19.04
N GLU A 92 15.99 7.83 20.14
CA GLU A 92 15.59 8.28 21.47
C GLU A 92 15.45 9.81 21.41
N ALA A 93 14.22 10.27 21.60
CA ALA A 93 13.85 11.65 21.35
C ALA A 93 14.53 12.55 22.38
N GLY A 94 15.68 13.08 22.01
CA GLY A 94 16.04 14.41 22.47
C GLY A 94 15.08 15.44 21.87
N PRO A 95 14.79 16.56 22.53
CA PRO A 95 13.87 17.55 22.02
C PRO A 95 14.39 18.10 20.69
N ARG A 96 13.89 17.58 19.57
CA ARG A 96 14.12 18.18 18.26
C ARG A 96 13.35 19.49 18.23
N ALA A 97 14.07 20.60 18.10
CA ALA A 97 13.44 21.87 17.75
C ALA A 97 12.61 21.62 16.48
N LYS A 98 11.31 21.87 16.57
CA LYS A 98 10.43 21.86 15.39
C LYS A 98 10.92 22.94 14.47
N ASP A 99 11.36 22.58 13.25
CA ASP A 99 11.63 23.57 12.22
C ASP A 99 10.30 24.27 11.90
N PRO A 100 10.20 25.58 12.16
CA PRO A 100 8.98 26.34 11.84
C PRO A 100 8.66 26.40 10.34
N ALA A 101 9.59 25.96 9.47
CA ALA A 101 9.40 25.91 8.01
C ALA A 101 8.76 24.62 7.51
N ALA A 102 8.61 23.55 8.33
CA ALA A 102 7.86 22.36 7.96
C ALA A 102 6.35 22.69 7.94
N GLY A 103 5.90 23.28 6.84
CA GLY A 103 4.51 23.69 6.67
C GLY A 103 3.58 22.50 6.52
N THR A 104 2.67 22.31 7.47
CA THR A 104 1.51 21.42 7.28
C THR A 104 0.43 22.18 6.51
N ALA A 105 0.19 21.82 5.24
CA ALA A 105 -0.89 22.37 4.45
C ALA A 105 -2.19 21.57 4.67
N VAL A 106 -3.30 22.28 4.87
CA VAL A 106 -4.63 21.69 4.88
C VAL A 106 -5.06 21.45 3.44
N LEU A 107 -5.53 20.23 3.14
CA LEU A 107 -6.03 19.84 1.82
C LEU A 107 -7.53 20.14 1.72
N ASP A 108 -7.97 20.61 0.57
CA ASP A 108 -9.39 20.72 0.27
C ASP A 108 -10.00 19.37 -0.12
N GLY A 109 -11.33 19.31 -0.24
CA GLY A 109 -12.03 18.07 -0.54
C GLY A 109 -11.71 17.49 -1.93
N ALA A 110 -11.38 18.32 -2.91
CA ALA A 110 -11.02 17.88 -4.26
C ALA A 110 -9.62 17.26 -4.26
N GLU A 111 -8.68 17.88 -3.57
CA GLU A 111 -7.34 17.32 -3.37
C GLU A 111 -7.37 16.01 -2.58
N CYS A 112 -8.17 15.92 -1.52
CA CYS A 112 -8.38 14.70 -0.76
C CYS A 112 -8.86 13.55 -1.68
N ARG A 113 -9.88 13.79 -2.51
CA ARG A 113 -10.37 12.78 -3.46
C ARG A 113 -9.32 12.38 -4.48
N ARG A 114 -8.53 13.32 -4.98
CA ARG A 114 -7.45 13.04 -5.93
C ARG A 114 -6.36 12.16 -5.29
N LEU A 115 -6.01 12.41 -4.04
CA LEU A 115 -4.99 11.64 -3.31
C LEU A 115 -5.46 10.23 -2.93
N LEU A 116 -6.75 10.02 -2.68
CA LEU A 116 -7.31 8.68 -2.54
C LEU A 116 -7.02 7.82 -3.77
N GLY A 117 -7.00 8.42 -4.96
CA GLY A 117 -6.85 7.67 -6.20
C GLY A 117 -8.02 6.72 -6.43
N VAL A 118 -7.80 5.70 -7.25
CA VAL A 118 -8.87 4.75 -7.62
C VAL A 118 -8.92 3.53 -6.70
N ARG A 119 -7.85 3.20 -6.00
CA ARG A 119 -7.71 2.04 -5.10
C ARG A 119 -6.45 2.11 -4.25
N GLY A 120 -6.43 1.33 -3.18
CA GLY A 120 -5.27 1.24 -2.29
C GLY A 120 -5.54 0.41 -1.05
N ILE A 121 -4.72 0.62 -0.05
CA ILE A 121 -4.92 0.12 1.31
C ILE A 121 -5.23 1.32 2.19
N GLY A 122 -6.30 1.22 2.97
CA GLY A 122 -6.69 2.23 3.95
C GLY A 122 -7.17 1.57 5.23
N ARG A 123 -7.62 2.36 6.18
CA ARG A 123 -8.14 1.91 7.47
C ARG A 123 -9.57 2.40 7.66
N VAL A 124 -10.46 1.50 8.02
CA VAL A 124 -11.84 1.83 8.41
C VAL A 124 -11.91 1.84 9.93
N ALA A 125 -12.38 2.93 10.50
CA ALA A 125 -12.65 3.08 11.91
C ALA A 125 -14.17 3.06 12.15
N VAL A 126 -14.60 2.21 13.06
CA VAL A 126 -16.02 2.06 13.50
C VAL A 126 -16.10 2.01 15.01
N PHE A 127 -17.25 2.33 15.55
CA PHE A 127 -17.54 2.12 16.97
C PHE A 127 -18.25 0.79 17.17
N THR A 128 -17.83 0.05 18.19
CA THR A 128 -18.42 -1.23 18.60
C THR A 128 -18.85 -1.17 20.06
N ALA A 129 -19.53 -2.20 20.53
CA ALA A 129 -19.89 -2.32 21.96
C ALA A 129 -18.63 -2.35 22.87
N ASP A 130 -17.51 -2.85 22.34
CA ASP A 130 -16.23 -2.95 23.07
C ASP A 130 -15.34 -1.71 22.89
N GLY A 131 -15.82 -0.68 22.19
CA GLY A 131 -15.08 0.54 21.89
C GLY A 131 -14.74 0.71 20.42
N PRO A 132 -13.85 1.69 20.07
CA PRO A 132 -13.45 1.94 18.70
C PRO A 132 -12.59 0.81 18.15
N ALA A 133 -12.88 0.41 16.91
CA ALA A 133 -12.09 -0.56 16.16
C ALA A 133 -11.57 0.05 14.87
N VAL A 134 -10.29 -0.20 14.53
CA VAL A 134 -9.63 0.28 13.30
C VAL A 134 -9.09 -0.92 12.54
N LEU A 135 -9.55 -1.12 11.31
CA LEU A 135 -9.20 -2.30 10.53
C LEU A 135 -8.67 -1.90 9.14
N PRO A 136 -7.56 -2.51 8.70
CA PRO A 136 -7.05 -2.30 7.35
C PRO A 136 -7.95 -2.97 6.31
N VAL A 137 -8.18 -2.29 5.21
CA VAL A 137 -8.96 -2.79 4.08
C VAL A 137 -8.27 -2.46 2.75
N ASN A 138 -8.43 -3.36 1.77
CA ASN A 138 -8.17 -3.02 0.37
C ASN A 138 -9.41 -2.31 -0.15
N TYR A 139 -9.26 -1.05 -0.51
CA TYR A 139 -10.38 -0.25 -1.00
C TYR A 139 -10.28 0.04 -2.49
N LEU A 140 -11.41 0.40 -3.06
CA LEU A 140 -11.53 1.00 -4.39
C LEU A 140 -12.54 2.14 -4.33
N VAL A 141 -12.39 3.11 -5.21
CA VAL A 141 -13.33 4.23 -5.35
C VAL A 141 -14.26 3.94 -6.53
N VAL A 142 -15.56 3.92 -6.28
CA VAL A 142 -16.60 3.72 -7.28
C VAL A 142 -17.57 4.90 -7.25
N GLY A 143 -17.51 5.75 -8.25
CA GLY A 143 -18.25 7.01 -8.22
C GLY A 143 -17.72 7.93 -7.11
N GLN A 144 -18.56 8.17 -6.11
CA GLN A 144 -18.21 9.00 -4.94
C GLN A 144 -17.90 8.14 -3.69
N ASP A 145 -18.14 6.83 -3.76
CA ASP A 145 -18.07 5.94 -2.61
C ASP A 145 -16.72 5.26 -2.50
N ILE A 146 -16.30 4.98 -1.27
CA ILE A 146 -15.14 4.17 -0.92
C ILE A 146 -15.65 2.77 -0.63
N ALA A 147 -15.36 1.81 -1.50
CA ALA A 147 -15.83 0.45 -1.41
C ALA A 147 -14.74 -0.53 -1.02
N PHE A 148 -15.08 -1.58 -0.28
CA PHE A 148 -14.17 -2.65 0.10
C PHE A 148 -14.93 -3.96 0.38
N ARG A 149 -14.21 -5.07 0.44
CA ARG A 149 -14.81 -6.39 0.75
C ARG A 149 -14.48 -6.82 2.16
N THR A 150 -15.46 -7.46 2.80
CA THR A 150 -15.32 -8.09 4.11
C THR A 150 -16.05 -9.43 4.17
N ALA A 151 -15.84 -10.22 5.21
CA ALA A 151 -16.66 -11.40 5.49
C ALA A 151 -17.95 -10.99 6.22
N ALA A 152 -18.95 -11.87 6.20
CA ALA A 152 -20.30 -11.54 6.70
C ALA A 152 -20.38 -11.33 8.22
N ASP A 153 -19.49 -11.95 8.97
CA ASP A 153 -19.46 -12.00 10.44
C ASP A 153 -18.46 -11.02 11.08
N THR A 154 -17.87 -10.13 10.28
CA THR A 154 -16.85 -9.19 10.76
C THR A 154 -17.45 -8.00 11.51
N VAL A 155 -16.60 -7.34 12.27
CA VAL A 155 -16.90 -6.07 12.94
C VAL A 155 -17.40 -5.02 11.94
N LEU A 156 -16.77 -4.92 10.76
CA LEU A 156 -17.18 -3.98 9.72
C LEU A 156 -18.57 -4.30 9.17
N ALA A 157 -18.90 -5.59 8.96
CA ALA A 157 -20.22 -5.98 8.50
C ALA A 157 -21.33 -5.68 9.51
N ARG A 158 -21.03 -5.80 10.80
CA ARG A 158 -21.98 -5.46 11.91
C ARG A 158 -22.16 -3.96 12.09
N ALA A 159 -21.17 -3.15 11.68
CA ALA A 159 -21.25 -1.70 11.76
C ALA A 159 -22.00 -1.05 10.58
N ALA A 160 -22.61 -1.85 9.68
CA ALA A 160 -23.43 -1.32 8.60
C ALA A 160 -24.60 -0.47 9.16
N GLY A 161 -24.85 0.68 8.54
CA GLY A 161 -25.86 1.66 8.96
C GLY A 161 -25.36 2.66 10.02
N THR A 162 -24.08 2.61 10.40
CA THR A 162 -23.51 3.54 11.40
C THR A 162 -22.49 4.48 10.76
N ASP A 163 -22.19 5.57 11.49
CA ASP A 163 -21.08 6.46 11.13
C ASP A 163 -19.76 5.73 11.21
N ALA A 164 -18.93 5.98 10.21
CA ALA A 164 -17.59 5.44 10.12
C ALA A 164 -16.61 6.48 9.57
N ALA A 165 -15.34 6.28 9.87
CA ALA A 165 -14.26 7.02 9.25
C ALA A 165 -13.38 6.08 8.41
N PHE A 166 -12.89 6.60 7.31
CA PHE A 166 -11.90 5.94 6.46
C PHE A 166 -10.68 6.82 6.36
N GLU A 167 -9.53 6.23 6.58
CA GLU A 167 -8.26 6.93 6.55
C GLU A 167 -7.30 6.26 5.56
N VAL A 168 -6.56 7.08 4.84
CA VAL A 168 -5.41 6.66 4.04
C VAL A 168 -4.29 7.68 4.20
N GLU A 169 -3.08 7.17 4.32
CA GLU A 169 -1.87 8.00 4.40
C GLU A 169 -0.82 7.50 3.42
N ARG A 170 0.06 8.39 3.07
CA ARG A 170 1.27 8.06 2.34
C ARG A 170 2.43 8.88 2.87
N ILE A 171 3.52 8.19 3.16
CA ILE A 171 4.79 8.80 3.50
C ILE A 171 5.76 8.42 2.38
N ASP A 172 6.33 9.43 1.72
CA ASP A 172 7.38 9.27 0.72
C ASP A 172 8.65 9.92 1.26
N GLU A 173 9.48 9.08 1.88
CA GLU A 173 10.73 9.53 2.49
C GLU A 173 11.75 10.01 1.45
N VAL A 174 11.65 9.52 0.21
CA VAL A 174 12.55 9.92 -0.88
C VAL A 174 12.19 11.30 -1.41
N ALA A 175 10.90 11.58 -1.53
CA ALA A 175 10.40 12.89 -1.93
C ALA A 175 10.25 13.84 -0.74
N GLU A 176 10.56 13.40 0.47
CA GLU A 176 10.39 14.15 1.73
C GLU A 176 8.98 14.74 1.88
N GLN A 177 7.98 13.95 1.51
CA GLN A 177 6.58 14.35 1.51
C GLN A 177 5.72 13.33 2.23
N ALA A 178 4.76 13.81 2.97
CA ALA A 178 3.71 12.97 3.53
C ALA A 178 2.34 13.63 3.35
N TRP A 179 1.31 12.82 3.25
CA TRP A 179 -0.05 13.30 3.29
C TRP A 179 -0.95 12.26 3.96
N SER A 180 -2.04 12.73 4.53
CA SER A 180 -3.12 11.90 5.04
C SER A 180 -4.47 12.45 4.59
N VAL A 181 -5.43 11.56 4.37
CA VAL A 181 -6.81 11.87 4.03
C VAL A 181 -7.73 11.08 4.93
N LEU A 182 -8.65 11.77 5.56
CA LEU A 182 -9.73 11.21 6.36
C LEU A 182 -11.06 11.53 5.67
N ALA A 183 -11.84 10.48 5.39
CA ALA A 183 -13.22 10.57 4.92
C ALA A 183 -14.16 10.11 6.02
N VAL A 184 -15.24 10.84 6.27
CA VAL A 184 -16.25 10.49 7.26
C VAL A 184 -17.58 10.39 6.56
N GLY A 185 -18.35 9.34 6.88
CA GLY A 185 -19.65 9.08 6.29
C GLY A 185 -20.34 7.87 6.90
N VAL A 186 -21.43 7.46 6.32
CA VAL A 186 -22.17 6.25 6.76
C VAL A 186 -21.59 5.03 6.07
N LEU A 187 -21.33 3.98 6.84
CA LEU A 187 -20.91 2.69 6.35
C LEU A 187 -22.15 1.85 5.99
N GLU A 188 -22.23 1.37 4.76
CA GLU A 188 -23.38 0.61 4.28
C GLU A 188 -22.95 -0.72 3.66
N THR A 189 -23.85 -1.71 3.69
CA THR A 189 -23.72 -2.90 2.84
C THR A 189 -24.22 -2.56 1.43
N ALA A 190 -23.39 -2.78 0.43
CA ALA A 190 -23.84 -2.67 -0.96
C ALA A 190 -24.77 -3.83 -1.30
N THR A 191 -26.00 -3.54 -1.74
CA THR A 191 -27.04 -4.55 -2.03
C THR A 191 -27.59 -4.44 -3.44
N HIS A 192 -27.46 -3.26 -4.09
CA HIS A 192 -28.00 -3.05 -5.40
C HIS A 192 -27.20 -3.80 -6.49
N PRO A 193 -27.83 -4.60 -7.36
CA PRO A 193 -27.13 -5.45 -8.35
C PRO A 193 -26.17 -4.69 -9.26
N ASP A 194 -26.55 -3.51 -9.74
CA ASP A 194 -25.69 -2.71 -10.62
C ASP A 194 -24.49 -2.11 -9.90
N GLU A 195 -24.66 -1.77 -8.63
CA GLU A 195 -23.57 -1.31 -7.78
C GLU A 195 -22.55 -2.43 -7.51
N LEU A 196 -23.05 -3.61 -7.14
CA LEU A 196 -22.22 -4.81 -6.95
C LEU A 196 -21.45 -5.18 -8.23
N ARG A 197 -22.11 -5.06 -9.39
CA ARG A 197 -21.46 -5.31 -10.69
C ARG A 197 -20.34 -4.30 -10.96
N ARG A 198 -20.57 -3.00 -10.72
CA ARG A 198 -19.55 -1.96 -10.89
C ARG A 198 -18.36 -2.19 -9.95
N MET A 199 -18.62 -2.51 -8.69
CA MET A 199 -17.57 -2.83 -7.70
C MET A 199 -16.78 -4.08 -8.12
N ALA A 200 -17.46 -5.12 -8.56
CA ALA A 200 -16.82 -6.35 -9.01
C ALA A 200 -15.93 -6.13 -10.25
N LEU A 201 -16.39 -5.35 -11.22
CA LEU A 201 -15.61 -5.00 -12.42
C LEU A 201 -14.40 -4.11 -12.10
N ALA A 202 -14.51 -3.22 -11.12
CA ALA A 202 -13.41 -2.36 -10.69
C ALA A 202 -12.38 -3.09 -9.79
N ALA A 203 -12.75 -4.23 -9.20
CA ALA A 203 -11.91 -5.01 -8.32
C ALA A 203 -10.92 -5.88 -9.13
N HIS A 204 -9.67 -5.43 -9.24
CA HIS A 204 -8.61 -6.15 -9.96
C HIS A 204 -7.77 -7.08 -9.07
N SER A 205 -7.99 -7.09 -7.76
CA SER A 205 -7.19 -7.89 -6.83
C SER A 205 -8.04 -8.68 -5.84
N VAL A 206 -7.58 -9.89 -5.55
CA VAL A 206 -8.07 -10.65 -4.39
C VAL A 206 -7.55 -9.95 -3.13
N PRO A 207 -8.37 -9.78 -2.07
CA PRO A 207 -7.89 -9.26 -0.80
C PRO A 207 -6.70 -10.08 -0.30
N TRP A 208 -5.61 -9.41 0.10
CA TRP A 208 -4.40 -10.09 0.57
C TRP A 208 -4.58 -10.80 1.92
N ALA A 209 -5.57 -10.40 2.72
CA ALA A 209 -5.95 -11.13 3.92
C ALA A 209 -6.84 -12.31 3.54
N GLY A 210 -6.41 -13.53 3.85
CA GLY A 210 -7.10 -14.79 3.52
C GLY A 210 -8.55 -14.87 4.00
N GLY A 211 -9.31 -15.85 3.49
CA GLY A 211 -10.71 -16.12 3.78
C GLY A 211 -11.69 -15.53 2.75
N GLU A 212 -12.91 -16.08 2.72
CA GLU A 212 -13.96 -15.59 1.83
C GLU A 212 -14.44 -14.21 2.26
N ARG A 213 -14.22 -13.23 1.40
CA ARG A 213 -14.66 -11.83 1.57
C ARG A 213 -15.61 -11.48 0.44
N THR A 214 -16.83 -11.90 0.59
CA THR A 214 -17.87 -11.77 -0.46
C THR A 214 -18.79 -10.58 -0.25
N ARG A 215 -18.85 -10.04 0.99
CA ARG A 215 -19.71 -8.91 1.30
C ARG A 215 -19.05 -7.60 0.91
N TRP A 216 -19.68 -6.89 0.00
CA TRP A 216 -19.28 -5.53 -0.35
C TRP A 216 -19.85 -4.53 0.65
N MET A 217 -18.97 -3.71 1.17
CA MET A 217 -19.28 -2.55 2.00
C MET A 217 -18.88 -1.29 1.24
N LYS A 218 -19.58 -0.20 1.49
CA LYS A 218 -19.24 1.12 1.01
C LYS A 218 -19.37 2.16 2.11
N LEU A 219 -18.50 3.13 2.09
CA LEU A 219 -18.62 4.36 2.84
C LEU A 219 -19.01 5.45 1.86
N ALA A 220 -20.13 6.13 2.10
CA ALA A 220 -20.56 7.32 1.36
C ALA A 220 -20.02 8.57 2.06
N PRO A 221 -18.92 9.21 1.58
CA PRO A 221 -18.29 10.29 2.30
C PRO A 221 -19.14 11.56 2.27
N VAL A 222 -19.47 12.09 3.45
CA VAL A 222 -20.11 13.40 3.59
C VAL A 222 -19.11 14.51 3.85
N ARG A 223 -17.90 14.15 4.33
CA ARG A 223 -16.83 15.11 4.63
C ARG A 223 -15.46 14.49 4.38
N PHE A 224 -14.57 15.30 3.83
CA PHE A 224 -13.14 15.02 3.74
C PHE A 224 -12.35 16.01 4.55
N THR A 225 -11.28 15.54 5.18
CA THR A 225 -10.21 16.38 5.73
C THR A 225 -8.88 15.74 5.35
N GLY A 226 -7.89 16.57 5.09
CA GLY A 226 -6.56 16.06 4.74
C GLY A 226 -5.47 17.04 5.10
N ARG A 227 -4.27 16.53 5.20
CA ARG A 227 -3.06 17.30 5.48
C ARG A 227 -1.93 16.81 4.60
N ARG A 228 -1.06 17.74 4.21
CA ARG A 228 0.18 17.46 3.51
C ARG A 228 1.32 18.10 4.27
N ILE A 229 2.41 17.36 4.40
CA ILE A 229 3.69 17.84 4.93
C ILE A 229 4.64 17.84 3.73
N ALA A 230 5.21 19.00 3.43
CA ALA A 230 6.32 19.14 2.50
C ALA A 230 7.59 19.33 3.34
N HIS A 231 8.66 18.65 2.94
CA HIS A 231 9.94 18.59 3.64
C HIS A 231 9.86 17.87 5.00
N LEU A 232 9.92 16.53 4.95
CA LEU A 232 10.22 15.69 6.10
C LEU A 232 11.74 15.79 6.33
N GLN A 233 12.17 16.64 7.25
CA GLN A 233 13.55 16.68 7.74
C GLN A 233 13.77 15.65 8.84
#